data_4a0f492ff4a55fd83e554aa3d1830bc9
#
_entry.id   4a0f492ff4a55fd83e554aa3d1830bc9
#
_cell.length_a   1.000
_cell.length_b   1.000
_cell.length_c   1.000
_cell.angle_alpha   90.00
_cell.angle_beta   90.00
_cell.angle_gamma   90.00
#
_symmetry.space_group_name_H-M   'P 1'
#
loop_
_entity.id
_entity.type
_entity.pdbx_description
1 polymer ?
#
loop_
_entity_poly.entity_id
_entity_poly.type
_entity_poly.pdbx_seq_one_letter_code
_entity_poly.pdbx_strand_id
1 'polypeptide(L)'
;MHPSSYDRMAEFCQDYLRPWKNKPVTIVDLGSCDYNGSYRPIFDHKPWRYIGADLAAGPNVDLVLRRPYIWDELPTASVDVLVSGQTFEHTEFFWETMLEIARVLRPGGLCCIIAPASGNEHRFPLDCWRIFADGFRAVSRYAGLEVLHAHTHWAEPARYDWESNKWHDSILIARKRPESLRERVRNWWLRPLRRWLYPLPQNDESLIQVFFSGDGIHREEASVIAGVEQGDWREVLLALPPGAQARPLRIDFMRTLPVIDISSVVVRANDNDIFSTVKPDDFAAIVVRGDAERVPHPTCLRLRITGLDPQLILPRLEGIADDARLTVALRLRIAREAAANS
;
A
#
# COMPACT_ATOMS: atom_id res chain seq x y z
N MET A 1 7.91 -5.24 -0.03
CA MET A 1 9.00 -5.14 -1.06
C MET A 1 9.63 -6.51 -1.24
N HIS A 2 9.88 -6.94 -2.48
CA HIS A 2 10.52 -8.22 -2.80
C HIS A 2 11.99 -8.02 -3.25
N PRO A 3 12.84 -9.05 -3.13
CA PRO A 3 14.28 -8.94 -3.40
C PRO A 3 14.64 -8.35 -4.75
N SER A 4 13.91 -8.71 -5.82
CA SER A 4 14.16 -8.18 -7.17
C SER A 4 14.00 -6.65 -7.24
N SER A 5 13.00 -6.10 -6.57
CA SER A 5 12.76 -4.65 -6.52
C SER A 5 13.87 -3.92 -5.76
N TYR A 6 14.35 -4.49 -4.64
CA TYR A 6 15.46 -3.93 -3.87
C TYR A 6 16.75 -3.90 -4.68
N ASP A 7 17.11 -5.02 -5.33
CA ASP A 7 18.33 -5.12 -6.12
C ASP A 7 18.34 -4.14 -7.29
N ARG A 8 17.21 -3.98 -7.99
CA ARG A 8 17.10 -3.01 -9.10
C ARG A 8 17.24 -1.57 -8.63
N MET A 9 16.74 -1.25 -7.44
CA MET A 9 16.94 0.07 -6.84
C MET A 9 18.41 0.28 -6.44
N ALA A 10 19.08 -0.76 -5.93
CA ALA A 10 20.50 -0.71 -5.64
C ALA A 10 21.37 -0.55 -6.92
N GLU A 11 21.01 -1.25 -7.99
CA GLU A 11 21.63 -1.09 -9.31
C GLU A 11 21.47 0.36 -9.82
N PHE A 12 20.26 0.94 -9.74
CA PHE A 12 20.06 2.35 -10.06
C PHE A 12 21.00 3.26 -9.27
N CYS A 13 21.13 3.04 -7.97
CA CYS A 13 22.03 3.83 -7.12
C CYS A 13 23.48 3.72 -7.58
N GLN A 14 23.95 2.50 -7.90
CA GLN A 14 25.33 2.26 -8.34
C GLN A 14 25.63 2.87 -9.71
N ASP A 15 24.71 2.74 -10.67
CA ASP A 15 24.96 3.11 -12.06
C ASP A 15 24.74 4.60 -12.32
N TYR A 16 23.74 5.21 -11.69
CA TYR A 16 23.32 6.58 -11.98
C TYR A 16 23.75 7.59 -10.92
N LEU A 17 23.90 7.20 -9.64
CA LEU A 17 24.21 8.13 -8.56
C LEU A 17 25.68 8.12 -8.15
N ARG A 18 26.50 7.23 -8.71
CA ARG A 18 27.96 7.18 -8.46
C ARG A 18 28.66 8.55 -8.60
N PRO A 19 28.34 9.40 -9.63
CA PRO A 19 28.94 10.73 -9.76
C PRO A 19 28.56 11.71 -8.64
N TRP A 20 27.53 11.38 -7.86
CA TRP A 20 27.00 12.24 -6.79
C TRP A 20 27.38 11.75 -5.39
N LYS A 21 28.11 10.65 -5.28
CA LYS A 21 28.44 9.98 -4.01
C LYS A 21 28.97 10.92 -2.92
N ASN A 22 29.80 11.89 -3.30
CA ASN A 22 30.44 12.84 -2.37
C ASN A 22 29.79 14.24 -2.42
N LYS A 23 28.62 14.39 -3.01
CA LYS A 23 27.90 15.66 -3.10
C LYS A 23 26.67 15.61 -2.18
N PRO A 24 26.26 16.74 -1.60
CA PRO A 24 24.95 16.81 -0.95
C PRO A 24 23.84 16.52 -1.96
N VAL A 25 23.01 15.52 -1.69
CA VAL A 25 21.89 15.09 -2.53
C VAL A 25 20.66 14.95 -1.64
N THR A 26 19.55 15.54 -2.05
CA THR A 26 18.25 15.32 -1.42
C THR A 26 17.52 14.23 -2.19
N ILE A 27 17.24 13.13 -1.51
CA ILE A 27 16.54 11.95 -2.04
C ILE A 27 15.18 11.86 -1.37
N VAL A 28 14.11 11.77 -2.15
CA VAL A 28 12.75 11.51 -1.66
C VAL A 28 12.35 10.12 -2.12
N ASP A 29 11.90 9.28 -1.18
CA ASP A 29 11.32 7.97 -1.43
C ASP A 29 9.80 8.08 -1.26
N LEU A 30 9.06 7.96 -2.35
CA LEU A 30 7.60 8.10 -2.41
C LEU A 30 6.92 6.74 -2.20
N GLY A 31 5.98 6.69 -1.25
CA GLY A 31 5.37 5.43 -0.81
C GLY A 31 6.32 4.66 0.08
N SER A 32 6.99 5.38 1.00
CA SER A 32 8.12 4.86 1.77
C SER A 32 7.71 4.07 3.02
N CYS A 33 6.42 3.98 3.35
CA CYS A 33 6.01 3.25 4.54
C CYS A 33 6.50 1.80 4.51
N ASP A 34 7.25 1.42 5.55
CA ASP A 34 7.88 0.10 5.62
C ASP A 34 6.89 -0.95 6.11
N TYR A 35 6.29 -1.68 5.18
CA TYR A 35 5.48 -2.86 5.46
C TYR A 35 6.29 -4.16 5.39
N ASN A 36 7.17 -4.27 4.38
CA ASN A 36 7.94 -5.49 4.11
C ASN A 36 9.35 -5.16 3.60
N GLY A 37 9.97 -4.12 4.11
CA GLY A 37 11.30 -3.67 3.71
C GLY A 37 11.33 -2.25 3.14
N SER A 38 12.48 -1.62 3.15
CA SER A 38 12.71 -0.21 2.81
C SER A 38 13.93 -0.03 1.93
N TYR A 39 13.92 0.97 1.06
CA TYR A 39 15.11 1.39 0.30
C TYR A 39 16.06 2.28 1.10
N ARG A 40 15.71 2.71 2.31
CA ARG A 40 16.54 3.57 3.15
C ARG A 40 18.01 3.09 3.28
N PRO A 41 18.30 1.80 3.50
CA PRO A 41 19.68 1.34 3.59
C PRO A 41 20.54 1.59 2.34
N ILE A 42 19.92 1.77 1.16
CA ILE A 42 20.62 2.07 -0.08
C ILE A 42 21.05 3.54 -0.12
N PHE A 43 20.25 4.45 0.46
CA PHE A 43 20.35 5.90 0.23
C PHE A 43 20.71 6.71 1.48
N ASP A 44 20.45 6.21 2.69
CA ASP A 44 20.66 6.96 3.93
C ASP A 44 22.12 6.92 4.37
N HIS A 45 22.98 7.64 3.66
CA HIS A 45 24.38 7.81 4.00
C HIS A 45 24.88 9.21 3.67
N LYS A 46 25.68 9.79 4.52
CA LYS A 46 26.26 11.14 4.31
C LYS A 46 27.18 11.18 3.07
N PRO A 47 27.15 12.28 2.29
CA PRO A 47 26.44 13.54 2.56
C PRO A 47 25.00 13.62 2.03
N TRP A 48 24.38 12.50 1.68
CA TRP A 48 23.02 12.45 1.19
C TRP A 48 21.99 12.65 2.32
N ARG A 49 20.84 13.22 1.97
CA ARG A 49 19.69 13.38 2.83
C ARG A 49 18.53 12.57 2.25
N TYR A 50 18.21 11.46 2.88
CA TYR A 50 17.04 10.66 2.55
C TYR A 50 15.81 11.19 3.30
N ILE A 51 14.66 11.22 2.61
CA ILE A 51 13.36 11.62 3.14
C ILE A 51 12.34 10.59 2.66
N GLY A 52 11.83 9.78 3.56
CA GLY A 52 10.70 8.90 3.29
C GLY A 52 9.40 9.70 3.28
N ALA A 53 8.65 9.67 2.19
CA ALA A 53 7.39 10.39 2.02
C ALA A 53 6.24 9.42 1.73
N ASP A 54 5.12 9.58 2.46
CA ASP A 54 3.93 8.76 2.28
C ASP A 54 2.65 9.56 2.59
N LEU A 55 1.48 9.04 2.24
CA LEU A 55 0.16 9.63 2.58
C LEU A 55 -0.24 9.37 4.03
N ALA A 56 0.33 8.37 4.67
CA ALA A 56 0.08 8.03 6.07
C ALA A 56 1.38 8.08 6.87
N ALA A 57 1.28 8.37 8.17
CA ALA A 57 2.38 8.21 9.09
C ALA A 57 2.65 6.71 9.33
N GLY A 58 3.92 6.33 9.46
CA GLY A 58 4.30 4.95 9.70
C GLY A 58 5.82 4.76 9.75
N PRO A 59 6.29 3.53 9.92
CA PRO A 59 7.72 3.23 9.88
C PRO A 59 8.35 3.73 8.58
N ASN A 60 9.56 4.30 8.66
CA ASN A 60 10.31 4.86 7.53
C ASN A 60 9.70 6.14 6.89
N VAL A 61 8.61 6.71 7.43
CA VAL A 61 8.00 7.94 6.93
C VAL A 61 8.50 9.14 7.71
N ASP A 62 9.24 10.03 7.04
CA ASP A 62 9.74 11.29 7.60
C ASP A 62 8.81 12.46 7.25
N LEU A 63 8.04 12.33 6.16
CA LEU A 63 7.17 13.37 5.62
C LEU A 63 5.81 12.80 5.23
N VAL A 64 4.77 13.23 5.92
CA VAL A 64 3.40 12.88 5.55
C VAL A 64 2.87 13.88 4.52
N LEU A 65 2.50 13.38 3.34
CA LEU A 65 1.89 14.16 2.27
C LEU A 65 0.38 14.26 2.51
N ARG A 66 -0.14 15.47 2.60
CA ARG A 66 -1.58 15.70 2.86
C ARG A 66 -2.47 15.38 1.66
N ARG A 67 -1.91 15.29 0.46
CA ARG A 67 -2.64 15.05 -0.79
C ARG A 67 -1.85 14.12 -1.70
N PRO A 68 -2.52 13.17 -2.37
CA PRO A 68 -1.83 12.20 -3.23
C PRO A 68 -1.22 12.82 -4.48
N TYR A 69 -1.82 13.89 -5.03
CA TYR A 69 -1.44 14.43 -6.34
C TYR A 69 -0.97 15.89 -6.30
N ILE A 70 -0.83 16.49 -5.11
CA ILE A 70 -0.36 17.86 -4.93
C ILE A 70 0.43 17.94 -3.62
N TRP A 71 1.75 17.97 -3.73
CA TRP A 71 2.66 17.94 -2.59
C TRP A 71 3.12 19.35 -2.21
N ASP A 72 2.33 20.02 -1.37
CA ASP A 72 2.67 21.35 -0.87
C ASP A 72 3.88 21.32 0.05
N GLU A 73 4.12 20.18 0.68
CA GLU A 73 5.25 19.91 1.57
C GLU A 73 6.61 19.87 0.85
N LEU A 74 6.60 19.61 -0.46
CA LEU A 74 7.80 19.55 -1.28
C LEU A 74 7.83 20.75 -2.24
N PRO A 75 8.78 21.70 -2.05
CA PRO A 75 8.94 22.85 -2.95
C PRO A 75 9.29 22.43 -4.39
N THR A 76 8.94 23.27 -5.34
CA THR A 76 9.35 23.09 -6.75
C THR A 76 10.87 23.09 -6.87
N ALA A 77 11.44 22.17 -7.65
CA ALA A 77 12.87 22.05 -7.91
C ALA A 77 13.72 21.94 -6.63
N SER A 78 13.25 21.19 -5.62
CA SER A 78 13.94 21.00 -4.34
C SER A 78 14.58 19.62 -4.16
N VAL A 79 14.28 18.66 -5.04
CA VAL A 79 14.69 17.26 -4.93
C VAL A 79 15.69 16.94 -6.03
N ASP A 80 16.79 16.28 -5.68
CA ASP A 80 17.81 15.85 -6.64
C ASP A 80 17.46 14.47 -7.22
N VAL A 81 16.95 13.56 -6.37
CA VAL A 81 16.56 12.20 -6.74
C VAL A 81 15.21 11.88 -6.12
N LEU A 82 14.30 11.35 -6.90
CA LEU A 82 13.06 10.76 -6.40
C LEU A 82 13.03 9.28 -6.73
N VAL A 83 12.81 8.45 -5.73
CA VAL A 83 12.64 7.00 -5.88
C VAL A 83 11.24 6.58 -5.45
N SER A 84 10.74 5.51 -6.02
CA SER A 84 9.47 4.90 -5.62
C SER A 84 9.44 3.45 -6.05
N GLY A 85 9.01 2.56 -5.19
CA GLY A 85 8.86 1.17 -5.55
C GLY A 85 7.61 0.54 -4.96
N GLN A 86 6.88 -0.20 -5.78
CA GLN A 86 5.65 -0.90 -5.38
C GLN A 86 4.60 0.08 -4.81
N THR A 87 4.39 1.21 -5.50
CA THR A 87 3.48 2.29 -5.09
C THR A 87 2.56 2.71 -6.23
N PHE A 88 3.05 2.70 -7.46
CA PHE A 88 2.32 3.20 -8.62
C PHE A 88 1.12 2.34 -8.98
N GLU A 89 1.16 1.05 -8.72
CA GLU A 89 0.03 0.13 -8.86
C GLU A 89 -1.13 0.49 -7.93
N HIS A 90 -0.84 1.12 -6.79
CA HIS A 90 -1.80 1.55 -5.78
C HIS A 90 -2.26 3.00 -5.96
N THR A 91 -1.73 3.71 -6.96
CA THR A 91 -1.99 5.13 -7.20
C THR A 91 -3.03 5.30 -8.32
N GLU A 92 -4.25 5.72 -7.99
CA GLU A 92 -5.37 5.82 -8.97
C GLU A 92 -5.01 6.65 -10.20
N PHE A 93 -4.44 7.85 -9.99
CA PHE A 93 -4.07 8.79 -11.06
C PHE A 93 -2.55 8.99 -11.11
N PHE A 94 -1.81 7.90 -11.37
CA PHE A 94 -0.35 7.92 -11.34
C PHE A 94 0.28 8.92 -12.33
N TRP A 95 -0.43 9.33 -13.39
CA TRP A 95 0.03 10.40 -14.29
C TRP A 95 0.07 11.77 -13.59
N GLU A 96 -0.82 12.02 -12.60
CA GLU A 96 -0.78 13.23 -11.79
C GLU A 96 0.41 13.21 -10.81
N THR A 97 0.70 12.03 -10.25
CA THR A 97 1.91 11.81 -9.46
C THR A 97 3.16 12.09 -10.27
N MET A 98 3.21 11.65 -11.53
CA MET A 98 4.34 11.95 -12.42
C MET A 98 4.53 13.44 -12.69
N LEU A 99 3.45 14.23 -12.75
CA LEU A 99 3.56 15.69 -12.87
C LEU A 99 4.14 16.33 -11.60
N GLU A 100 3.78 15.84 -10.40
CA GLU A 100 4.38 16.32 -9.16
C GLU A 100 5.86 15.89 -9.03
N ILE A 101 6.21 14.66 -9.43
CA ILE A 101 7.61 14.23 -9.54
C ILE A 101 8.39 15.18 -10.43
N ALA A 102 7.87 15.45 -11.63
CA ALA A 102 8.51 16.39 -12.54
C ALA A 102 8.64 17.80 -11.96
N ARG A 103 7.69 18.25 -11.13
CA ARG A 103 7.72 19.56 -10.47
C ARG A 103 8.77 19.64 -9.38
N VAL A 104 8.84 18.64 -8.49
CA VAL A 104 9.74 18.66 -7.33
C VAL A 104 11.19 18.41 -7.71
N LEU A 105 11.45 17.67 -8.78
CA LEU A 105 12.81 17.44 -9.28
C LEU A 105 13.45 18.74 -9.75
N ARG A 106 14.74 18.93 -9.41
CA ARG A 106 15.59 19.96 -10.00
C ARG A 106 15.88 19.67 -11.47
N PRO A 107 16.15 20.68 -12.29
CA PRO A 107 16.71 20.44 -13.63
C PRO A 107 17.96 19.56 -13.54
N GLY A 108 17.98 18.45 -14.28
CA GLY A 108 19.03 17.43 -14.21
C GLY A 108 18.80 16.37 -13.14
N GLY A 109 17.84 16.55 -12.25
CA GLY A 109 17.46 15.56 -11.23
C GLY A 109 16.89 14.28 -11.86
N LEU A 110 16.98 13.17 -11.13
CA LEU A 110 16.62 11.84 -11.59
C LEU A 110 15.41 11.28 -10.83
N CYS A 111 14.60 10.46 -11.49
CA CYS A 111 13.70 9.57 -10.78
C CYS A 111 13.95 8.12 -11.19
N CYS A 112 13.77 7.20 -10.22
CA CYS A 112 13.69 5.76 -10.43
C CYS A 112 12.38 5.23 -9.85
N ILE A 113 11.56 4.63 -10.71
CA ILE A 113 10.24 4.10 -10.32
C ILE A 113 10.20 2.64 -10.70
N ILE A 114 9.78 1.79 -9.75
CA ILE A 114 9.62 0.36 -9.95
C ILE A 114 8.17 0.01 -9.60
N ALA A 115 7.48 -0.65 -10.53
CA ALA A 115 6.11 -1.12 -10.32
C ALA A 115 5.88 -2.45 -11.02
N PRO A 116 4.94 -3.30 -10.55
CA PRO A 116 4.67 -4.58 -11.14
C PRO A 116 4.01 -4.45 -12.52
N ALA A 117 4.40 -5.34 -13.45
CA ALA A 117 3.74 -5.52 -14.73
C ALA A 117 2.82 -6.75 -14.75
N SER A 118 2.85 -7.58 -13.71
CA SER A 118 2.09 -8.81 -13.55
C SER A 118 1.78 -9.06 -12.06
N GLY A 119 1.29 -10.24 -11.74
CA GLY A 119 0.94 -10.65 -10.38
C GLY A 119 -0.54 -10.53 -10.07
N ASN A 120 -0.96 -11.19 -8.99
CA ASN A 120 -2.34 -11.21 -8.54
C ASN A 120 -2.77 -9.84 -8.01
N GLU A 121 -4.09 -9.60 -7.99
CA GLU A 121 -4.63 -8.43 -7.32
C GLU A 121 -4.26 -8.48 -5.83
N HIS A 122 -3.69 -7.38 -5.32
CA HIS A 122 -3.38 -7.19 -3.91
C HIS A 122 -3.66 -5.73 -3.54
N ARG A 123 -4.65 -5.52 -2.70
CA ARG A 123 -5.13 -4.17 -2.37
C ARG A 123 -4.38 -3.61 -1.17
N PHE A 124 -3.75 -2.41 -1.36
CA PHE A 124 -3.04 -1.74 -0.28
C PHE A 124 -3.18 -0.20 -0.34
N PRO A 125 -4.33 0.40 -0.09
CA PRO A 125 -5.69 -0.13 0.01
C PRO A 125 -6.34 -0.40 -1.35
N LEU A 126 -5.76 0.10 -2.45
CA LEU A 126 -6.21 -0.05 -3.83
C LEU A 126 -5.16 -0.84 -4.62
N ASP A 127 -5.58 -1.52 -5.67
CA ASP A 127 -4.69 -2.13 -6.66
C ASP A 127 -5.24 -1.82 -8.05
N CYS A 128 -4.70 -0.79 -8.69
CA CYS A 128 -5.28 -0.18 -9.86
C CYS A 128 -4.58 -0.59 -11.15
N TRP A 129 -3.25 -0.83 -11.10
CA TRP A 129 -2.46 -0.86 -12.33
C TRP A 129 -1.43 -1.98 -12.36
N ARG A 130 -1.17 -2.46 -13.59
CA ARG A 130 0.03 -3.21 -13.97
C ARG A 130 0.70 -2.44 -15.09
N ILE A 131 1.95 -1.99 -14.85
CA ILE A 131 2.59 -0.99 -15.71
C ILE A 131 3.72 -1.61 -16.49
N PHE A 132 3.61 -1.61 -17.82
CA PHE A 132 4.68 -2.01 -18.72
C PHE A 132 5.63 -0.84 -19.01
N ALA A 133 6.83 -1.15 -19.51
CA ALA A 133 7.84 -0.16 -19.88
C ALA A 133 7.31 0.92 -20.83
N ASP A 134 6.41 0.58 -21.77
CA ASP A 134 5.81 1.56 -22.68
C ASP A 134 4.82 2.50 -21.98
N GLY A 135 4.11 2.02 -20.95
CA GLY A 135 3.30 2.86 -20.06
C GLY A 135 4.16 3.89 -19.34
N PHE A 136 5.30 3.49 -18.79
CA PHE A 136 6.26 4.39 -18.18
C PHE A 136 6.85 5.41 -19.18
N ARG A 137 7.17 5.00 -20.42
CA ARG A 137 7.61 5.93 -21.47
C ARG A 137 6.54 6.95 -21.80
N ALA A 138 5.28 6.53 -21.89
CA ALA A 138 4.17 7.40 -22.22
C ALA A 138 3.94 8.46 -21.14
N VAL A 139 3.86 8.05 -19.88
CA VAL A 139 3.62 8.97 -18.76
C VAL A 139 4.82 9.91 -18.50
N SER A 140 6.05 9.43 -18.75
CA SER A 140 7.25 10.31 -18.68
C SER A 140 7.19 11.43 -19.71
N ARG A 141 6.79 11.12 -20.95
CA ARG A 141 6.59 12.14 -21.99
C ARG A 141 5.49 13.12 -21.60
N TYR A 142 4.38 12.62 -21.04
CA TYR A 142 3.29 13.46 -20.54
C TYR A 142 3.78 14.44 -19.47
N ALA A 143 4.61 13.98 -18.53
CA ALA A 143 5.18 14.80 -17.47
C ALA A 143 6.37 15.67 -17.90
N GLY A 144 6.87 15.54 -19.15
CA GLY A 144 8.01 16.29 -19.65
C GLY A 144 9.36 15.80 -19.15
N LEU A 145 9.42 14.54 -18.71
CA LEU A 145 10.67 13.88 -18.30
C LEU A 145 11.34 13.20 -19.50
N GLU A 146 12.67 13.20 -19.51
CA GLU A 146 13.50 12.45 -20.45
C GLU A 146 13.71 11.04 -19.93
N VAL A 147 13.27 10.03 -20.67
CA VAL A 147 13.49 8.63 -20.32
C VAL A 147 14.93 8.25 -20.62
N LEU A 148 15.67 7.83 -19.60
CA LEU A 148 17.02 7.29 -19.74
C LEU A 148 16.99 5.78 -19.90
N HIS A 149 16.11 5.11 -19.12
CA HIS A 149 15.90 3.66 -19.17
C HIS A 149 14.45 3.36 -18.83
N ALA A 150 13.83 2.42 -19.56
CA ALA A 150 12.55 1.82 -19.18
C ALA A 150 12.52 0.38 -19.71
N HIS A 151 12.32 -0.58 -18.81
CA HIS A 151 12.33 -1.99 -19.12
C HIS A 151 11.37 -2.76 -18.22
N THR A 152 10.73 -3.81 -18.76
CA THR A 152 9.95 -4.78 -17.98
C THR A 152 10.80 -6.05 -17.86
N HIS A 153 11.10 -6.41 -16.61
CA HIS A 153 11.89 -7.60 -16.31
C HIS A 153 10.98 -8.81 -16.29
N TRP A 154 11.12 -9.64 -17.29
CA TRP A 154 10.49 -10.96 -17.29
C TRP A 154 11.23 -11.90 -16.32
N ALA A 155 10.60 -13.01 -15.97
CA ALA A 155 11.12 -13.94 -14.97
C ALA A 155 12.63 -14.24 -15.13
N GLU A 156 13.38 -14.17 -14.02
CA GLU A 156 14.81 -14.47 -13.93
C GLU A 156 15.04 -15.66 -12.94
N PRO A 157 14.62 -16.90 -13.30
CA PRO A 157 14.61 -18.03 -12.37
C PRO A 157 15.98 -18.39 -11.77
N ALA A 158 17.07 -18.03 -12.47
CA ALA A 158 18.42 -18.26 -11.96
C ALA A 158 18.84 -17.28 -10.85
N ARG A 159 18.16 -16.14 -10.74
CA ARG A 159 18.49 -15.07 -9.78
C ARG A 159 17.48 -14.96 -8.65
N TYR A 160 16.21 -15.14 -8.96
CA TYR A 160 15.10 -14.94 -8.03
C TYR A 160 14.16 -16.14 -7.99
N ASP A 161 13.51 -16.32 -6.84
CA ASP A 161 12.43 -17.30 -6.68
C ASP A 161 11.13 -16.89 -7.39
N TRP A 162 10.15 -17.77 -7.34
CA TRP A 162 8.82 -17.51 -7.92
C TRP A 162 8.16 -16.28 -7.32
N GLU A 163 8.26 -16.09 -6.00
CA GLU A 163 7.61 -14.98 -5.29
C GLU A 163 8.11 -13.61 -5.75
N SER A 164 9.39 -13.51 -6.12
CA SER A 164 9.96 -12.30 -6.71
C SER A 164 9.66 -12.17 -8.21
N ASN A 165 9.71 -13.28 -8.94
CA ASN A 165 9.55 -13.27 -10.40
C ASN A 165 8.11 -13.06 -10.86
N LYS A 166 7.08 -13.46 -10.08
CA LYS A 166 5.66 -13.35 -10.46
C LYS A 166 5.21 -11.91 -10.77
N TRP A 167 5.90 -10.91 -10.22
CA TRP A 167 5.54 -9.50 -10.40
C TRP A 167 6.04 -8.91 -11.70
N HIS A 168 7.09 -9.46 -12.30
CA HIS A 168 7.69 -8.98 -13.54
C HIS A 168 7.90 -7.46 -13.54
N ASP A 169 8.60 -6.95 -12.53
CA ASP A 169 8.76 -5.52 -12.32
C ASP A 169 9.17 -4.77 -13.58
N SER A 170 8.50 -3.67 -13.83
CA SER A 170 8.95 -2.63 -14.75
C SER A 170 9.72 -1.57 -13.99
N ILE A 171 10.86 -1.16 -14.53
CA ILE A 171 11.66 -0.05 -14.03
C ILE A 171 11.62 1.12 -15.00
N LEU A 172 11.50 2.32 -14.47
CA LEU A 172 11.70 3.58 -15.16
C LEU A 172 12.82 4.36 -14.51
N ILE A 173 13.79 4.79 -15.30
CA ILE A 173 14.76 5.81 -14.90
C ILE A 173 14.60 6.99 -15.85
N ALA A 174 14.27 8.16 -15.29
CA ALA A 174 14.07 9.36 -16.09
C ALA A 174 14.73 10.58 -15.46
N ARG A 175 14.97 11.59 -16.28
CA ARG A 175 15.65 12.84 -15.91
C ARG A 175 14.75 14.04 -16.17
N LYS A 176 14.75 14.98 -15.23
CA LYS A 176 14.12 16.28 -15.43
C LYS A 176 14.91 17.13 -16.42
N ARG A 177 14.30 17.47 -17.55
CA ARG A 177 14.86 18.45 -18.48
C ARG A 177 14.68 19.87 -17.96
N PRO A 178 15.55 20.83 -18.35
CA PRO A 178 15.25 22.25 -18.17
C PRO A 178 13.90 22.59 -18.81
N GLU A 179 13.01 23.20 -18.04
CA GLU A 179 11.70 23.65 -18.56
C GLU A 179 11.83 24.95 -19.35
N SER A 180 11.17 25.02 -20.49
CA SER A 180 10.96 26.27 -21.19
C SER A 180 10.07 27.23 -20.37
N LEU A 181 10.15 28.53 -20.65
CA LEU A 181 9.29 29.52 -20.00
C LEU A 181 7.80 29.19 -20.20
N ARG A 182 7.43 28.70 -21.38
CA ARG A 182 6.04 28.27 -21.71
C ARG A 182 5.58 27.13 -20.80
N GLU A 183 6.41 26.12 -20.60
CA GLU A 183 6.10 24.97 -19.73
C GLU A 183 5.95 25.41 -18.28
N ARG A 184 6.84 26.29 -17.79
CA ARG A 184 6.77 26.85 -16.42
C ARG A 184 5.47 27.62 -16.20
N VAL A 185 5.08 28.49 -17.14
CA VAL A 185 3.84 29.27 -17.05
C VAL A 185 2.63 28.34 -17.10
N ARG A 186 2.59 27.40 -18.05
CA ARG A 186 1.52 26.41 -18.14
C ARG A 186 1.36 25.61 -16.84
N ASN A 187 2.43 25.07 -16.30
CA ASN A 187 2.42 24.26 -15.08
C ASN A 187 1.98 25.09 -13.86
N TRP A 188 2.38 26.36 -13.78
CA TRP A 188 1.94 27.29 -12.75
C TRP A 188 0.43 27.54 -12.80
N TRP A 189 -0.15 27.74 -13.98
CA TRP A 189 -1.60 27.94 -14.16
C TRP A 189 -2.43 26.67 -13.94
N LEU A 190 -1.92 25.52 -14.34
CA LEU A 190 -2.67 24.25 -14.22
C LEU A 190 -2.70 23.72 -12.79
N ARG A 191 -1.73 24.06 -11.94
CA ARG A 191 -1.66 23.54 -10.56
C ARG A 191 -2.90 23.87 -9.71
N PRO A 192 -3.42 25.10 -9.66
CA PRO A 192 -4.66 25.41 -8.95
C PRO A 192 -5.87 24.66 -9.49
N LEU A 193 -5.94 24.51 -10.84
CA LEU A 193 -7.01 23.75 -11.49
C LEU A 193 -6.97 22.26 -11.09
N ARG A 194 -5.80 21.67 -11.04
CA ARG A 194 -5.60 20.27 -10.57
C ARG A 194 -6.08 20.09 -9.12
N ARG A 195 -5.84 21.06 -8.24
CA ARG A 195 -6.36 21.04 -6.86
C ARG A 195 -7.89 20.93 -6.80
N TRP A 196 -8.56 21.54 -7.74
CA TRP A 196 -10.01 21.51 -7.83
C TRP A 196 -10.53 20.24 -8.53
N LEU A 197 -9.83 19.78 -9.56
CA LEU A 197 -10.20 18.58 -10.34
C LEU A 197 -9.97 17.26 -9.57
N TYR A 198 -8.94 17.22 -8.70
CA TYR A 198 -8.61 16.02 -7.93
C TYR A 198 -8.83 16.31 -6.43
N PRO A 199 -10.08 16.24 -5.96
CA PRO A 199 -10.36 16.32 -4.54
C PRO A 199 -9.65 15.17 -3.81
N LEU A 200 -9.46 15.32 -2.51
CA LEU A 200 -8.96 14.23 -1.69
C LEU A 200 -9.83 12.99 -1.94
N PRO A 201 -9.24 11.81 -2.10
CA PRO A 201 -10.02 10.58 -2.18
C PRO A 201 -10.94 10.53 -0.96
N GLN A 202 -12.26 10.53 -1.19
CA GLN A 202 -13.21 10.23 -0.13
C GLN A 202 -13.24 8.71 0.01
N ASN A 203 -12.26 8.22 0.73
CA ASN A 203 -12.16 6.80 1.01
C ASN A 203 -13.05 6.46 2.21
N ASP A 204 -14.35 6.39 1.99
CA ASP A 204 -15.34 5.97 3.00
C ASP A 204 -15.40 4.44 3.14
N GLU A 205 -14.75 3.69 2.26
CA GLU A 205 -14.68 2.22 2.34
C GLU A 205 -13.44 1.77 3.10
N SER A 206 -13.67 0.94 4.09
CA SER A 206 -12.66 0.14 4.76
C SER A 206 -12.67 -1.26 4.19
N LEU A 207 -11.52 -1.90 4.15
CA LEU A 207 -11.42 -3.25 3.63
C LEU A 207 -11.18 -4.23 4.77
N ILE A 208 -11.84 -5.39 4.68
CA ILE A 208 -11.61 -6.53 5.54
C ILE A 208 -11.04 -7.63 4.66
N GLN A 209 -9.90 -8.18 5.07
CA GLN A 209 -9.27 -9.29 4.39
C GLN A 209 -9.26 -10.51 5.29
N VAL A 210 -9.73 -11.65 4.80
CA VAL A 210 -9.71 -12.92 5.52
C VAL A 210 -8.73 -13.85 4.83
N PHE A 211 -7.67 -14.19 5.54
CA PHE A 211 -6.67 -15.16 5.09
C PHE A 211 -7.06 -16.57 5.57
N PHE A 212 -6.88 -17.52 4.67
CA PHE A 212 -7.06 -18.95 4.93
C PHE A 212 -5.85 -19.71 4.43
N SER A 213 -5.28 -20.57 5.26
CA SER A 213 -4.08 -21.32 4.89
C SER A 213 -4.03 -22.64 5.66
N GLY A 214 -3.61 -23.71 4.97
CA GLY A 214 -3.42 -25.03 5.59
C GLY A 214 -2.12 -25.18 6.36
N ASP A 215 -1.10 -24.40 6.02
CA ASP A 215 0.25 -24.46 6.59
C ASP A 215 0.52 -23.39 7.66
N GLY A 216 -0.42 -22.51 7.93
CA GLY A 216 -0.29 -21.42 8.90
C GLY A 216 0.50 -20.21 8.37
N ILE A 217 0.91 -20.24 7.10
CA ILE A 217 1.56 -19.10 6.43
C ILE A 217 0.47 -18.32 5.69
N HIS A 218 0.26 -17.06 6.07
CA HIS A 218 -0.74 -16.19 5.44
C HIS A 218 -0.15 -15.57 4.17
N ARG A 219 -0.76 -15.91 3.01
CA ARG A 219 -0.37 -15.43 1.69
C ARG A 219 -1.54 -14.69 1.04
N GLU A 220 -1.25 -13.67 0.25
CA GLU A 220 -2.27 -12.88 -0.47
C GLU A 220 -3.15 -13.76 -1.38
N GLU A 221 -2.57 -14.76 -2.04
CA GLU A 221 -3.29 -15.70 -2.91
C GLU A 221 -4.31 -16.58 -2.13
N ALA A 222 -4.12 -16.70 -0.82
CA ALA A 222 -4.98 -17.44 0.08
C ALA A 222 -5.79 -16.48 0.96
N SER A 223 -6.42 -15.50 0.34
CA SER A 223 -7.27 -14.53 1.02
C SER A 223 -8.50 -14.13 0.21
N VAL A 224 -9.51 -13.58 0.88
CA VAL A 224 -10.66 -12.91 0.28
C VAL A 224 -10.85 -11.55 0.93
N ILE A 225 -11.34 -10.57 0.14
CA ILE A 225 -11.48 -9.18 0.57
C ILE A 225 -12.92 -8.74 0.40
N ALA A 226 -13.42 -7.96 1.36
CA ALA A 226 -14.70 -7.27 1.27
C ALA A 226 -14.59 -5.81 1.71
N GLY A 227 -15.32 -4.92 1.03
CA GLY A 227 -15.46 -3.52 1.41
C GLY A 227 -16.49 -3.32 2.53
N VAL A 228 -16.23 -2.36 3.40
CA VAL A 228 -17.16 -1.95 4.46
C VAL A 228 -17.23 -0.43 4.54
N GLU A 229 -18.43 0.12 4.40
CA GLU A 229 -18.69 1.54 4.60
C GLU A 229 -18.58 1.91 6.09
N GLN A 230 -18.05 3.10 6.36
CA GLN A 230 -17.98 3.65 7.71
C GLN A 230 -19.38 4.08 8.19
N GLY A 231 -19.67 3.92 9.47
CA GLY A 231 -20.88 4.40 10.11
C GLY A 231 -21.64 3.34 10.87
N ASP A 232 -22.83 2.98 10.42
CA ASP A 232 -23.74 2.04 11.09
C ASP A 232 -23.27 0.59 11.06
N TRP A 233 -23.90 -0.25 11.89
CA TRP A 233 -23.68 -1.68 11.92
C TRP A 233 -23.94 -2.31 10.55
N ARG A 234 -22.95 -3.02 10.02
CA ARG A 234 -23.03 -3.77 8.76
C ARG A 234 -22.73 -5.24 9.01
N GLU A 235 -23.34 -6.10 8.23
CA GLU A 235 -22.97 -7.50 8.13
C GLU A 235 -22.17 -7.70 6.85
N VAL A 236 -20.99 -8.29 6.98
CA VAL A 236 -20.06 -8.60 5.90
C VAL A 236 -19.96 -10.11 5.79
N LEU A 237 -20.25 -10.64 4.62
CA LEU A 237 -20.15 -12.06 4.30
C LEU A 237 -18.98 -12.28 3.34
N LEU A 238 -18.03 -13.12 3.74
CA LEU A 238 -16.90 -13.53 2.92
C LEU A 238 -16.98 -15.04 2.68
N ALA A 239 -17.34 -15.41 1.46
CA ALA A 239 -17.30 -16.80 1.03
C ALA A 239 -15.86 -17.17 0.67
N LEU A 240 -15.31 -18.19 1.32
CA LEU A 240 -13.97 -18.69 1.02
C LEU A 240 -14.03 -19.64 -0.18
N PRO A 241 -12.97 -19.71 -1.03
CA PRO A 241 -12.94 -20.61 -2.16
C PRO A 241 -13.00 -22.08 -1.73
N PRO A 242 -13.45 -22.99 -2.60
CA PRO A 242 -13.44 -24.43 -2.31
C PRO A 242 -12.04 -24.91 -1.94
N GLY A 243 -11.95 -25.75 -0.91
CA GLY A 243 -10.67 -26.26 -0.39
C GLY A 243 -9.92 -25.29 0.55
N ALA A 244 -10.51 -24.13 0.86
CA ALA A 244 -9.98 -23.25 1.88
C ALA A 244 -9.92 -23.97 3.24
N GLN A 245 -8.77 -23.88 3.91
CA GLN A 245 -8.57 -24.49 5.22
C GLN A 245 -8.58 -23.42 6.31
N ALA A 246 -9.31 -23.69 7.40
CA ALA A 246 -9.45 -22.78 8.54
C ALA A 246 -8.42 -23.07 9.65
N ARG A 247 -7.10 -22.96 9.37
CA ARG A 247 -6.05 -23.37 10.32
C ARG A 247 -4.97 -22.32 10.58
N PRO A 248 -5.16 -21.40 11.47
CA PRO A 248 -6.36 -20.63 11.82
C PRO A 248 -6.69 -19.58 10.73
N LEU A 249 -7.92 -19.08 10.74
CA LEU A 249 -8.29 -17.92 9.93
C LEU A 249 -7.70 -16.66 10.57
N ARG A 250 -7.15 -15.76 9.73
CA ARG A 250 -6.72 -14.42 10.13
C ARG A 250 -7.58 -13.39 9.43
N ILE A 251 -8.02 -12.39 10.16
CA ILE A 251 -8.83 -11.28 9.66
C ILE A 251 -8.04 -10.00 9.87
N ASP A 252 -7.74 -9.31 8.78
CA ASP A 252 -7.04 -8.03 8.78
C ASP A 252 -8.00 -6.90 8.42
N PHE A 253 -7.82 -5.76 9.05
CA PHE A 253 -8.55 -4.54 8.75
C PHE A 253 -7.61 -3.56 8.05
N MET A 254 -7.82 -3.37 6.76
CA MET A 254 -7.00 -2.50 5.96
C MET A 254 -7.56 -1.08 6.02
N ARG A 255 -6.77 -0.14 6.42
CA ARG A 255 -6.90 1.28 6.69
C ARG A 255 -6.93 1.63 8.17
N THR A 256 -6.23 2.70 8.46
CA THR A 256 -6.21 3.36 9.78
C THR A 256 -7.60 3.89 10.12
N LEU A 257 -8.38 3.06 10.79
CA LEU A 257 -9.64 3.46 11.39
C LEU A 257 -9.44 3.47 12.89
N PRO A 258 -9.80 4.57 13.59
CA PRO A 258 -9.44 4.69 14.99
C PRO A 258 -10.13 3.66 15.88
N VAL A 259 -11.35 3.26 15.54
CA VAL A 259 -12.13 2.31 16.35
C VAL A 259 -13.01 1.41 15.50
N ILE A 260 -12.95 0.11 15.76
CA ILE A 260 -13.81 -0.90 15.15
C ILE A 260 -14.58 -1.60 16.27
N ASP A 261 -15.91 -1.65 16.16
CA ASP A 261 -16.80 -2.44 17.01
C ASP A 261 -17.27 -3.69 16.26
N ILE A 262 -17.10 -4.86 16.84
CA ILE A 262 -17.50 -6.14 16.25
C ILE A 262 -18.51 -6.80 17.20
N SER A 263 -19.74 -6.94 16.75
CA SER A 263 -20.81 -7.54 17.57
C SER A 263 -20.95 -9.05 17.37
N SER A 264 -20.48 -9.59 16.24
CA SER A 264 -20.41 -11.04 16.04
C SER A 264 -19.38 -11.41 14.98
N VAL A 265 -18.78 -12.58 15.17
CA VAL A 265 -17.94 -13.29 14.18
C VAL A 265 -18.51 -14.70 14.10
N VAL A 266 -18.94 -15.12 12.93
CA VAL A 266 -19.49 -16.45 12.70
C VAL A 266 -18.75 -17.11 11.54
N VAL A 267 -18.30 -18.33 11.72
CA VAL A 267 -17.75 -19.15 10.63
C VAL A 267 -18.69 -20.31 10.38
N ARG A 268 -19.13 -20.48 9.15
CA ARG A 268 -20.03 -21.55 8.71
C ARG A 268 -19.31 -22.53 7.79
N ALA A 269 -19.60 -23.80 7.98
CA ALA A 269 -19.26 -24.86 7.04
C ALA A 269 -20.55 -25.49 6.50
N ASN A 270 -20.81 -25.38 5.19
CA ASN A 270 -22.03 -25.86 4.55
C ASN A 270 -23.32 -25.42 5.31
N ASP A 271 -23.39 -24.11 5.61
CA ASP A 271 -24.47 -23.45 6.35
C ASP A 271 -24.60 -23.80 7.85
N ASN A 272 -23.76 -24.65 8.40
CA ASN A 272 -23.73 -24.94 9.84
C ASN A 272 -22.69 -24.04 10.53
N ASP A 273 -23.09 -23.41 11.63
CA ASP A 273 -22.15 -22.59 12.44
C ASP A 273 -21.15 -23.51 13.15
N ILE A 274 -19.88 -23.39 12.79
CA ILE A 274 -18.76 -24.12 13.39
C ILE A 274 -17.97 -23.28 14.38
N PHE A 275 -18.11 -21.97 14.33
CA PHE A 275 -17.60 -21.01 15.28
C PHE A 275 -18.54 -19.80 15.35
N SER A 276 -18.84 -19.33 16.54
CA SER A 276 -19.69 -18.16 16.73
C SER A 276 -19.32 -17.40 17.99
N THR A 277 -19.23 -16.07 17.85
CA THR A 277 -19.06 -15.15 18.98
C THR A 277 -20.21 -14.14 18.94
N VAL A 278 -21.13 -14.25 19.90
CA VAL A 278 -22.31 -13.37 19.98
C VAL A 278 -22.33 -12.61 21.31
N LYS A 279 -21.81 -13.21 22.36
CA LYS A 279 -21.70 -12.59 23.69
C LYS A 279 -20.28 -12.02 23.90
N PRO A 280 -20.11 -10.98 24.71
CA PRO A 280 -18.80 -10.39 24.98
C PRO A 280 -17.70 -11.39 25.41
N ASP A 281 -18.07 -12.39 26.21
CA ASP A 281 -17.15 -13.40 26.71
C ASP A 281 -16.67 -14.36 25.61
N ASP A 282 -17.48 -14.59 24.57
CA ASP A 282 -17.12 -15.46 23.45
C ASP A 282 -15.88 -14.93 22.68
N PHE A 283 -15.71 -13.61 22.67
CA PHE A 283 -14.56 -12.98 22.01
C PHE A 283 -13.20 -13.26 22.69
N ALA A 284 -13.22 -13.86 23.89
CA ALA A 284 -11.99 -14.28 24.53
C ALA A 284 -11.19 -15.33 23.71
N ALA A 285 -11.91 -16.10 22.88
CA ALA A 285 -11.31 -17.10 21.97
C ALA A 285 -10.53 -16.47 20.78
N ILE A 286 -10.79 -15.20 20.44
CA ILE A 286 -10.12 -14.52 19.33
C ILE A 286 -8.86 -13.85 19.87
N VAL A 287 -7.74 -14.01 19.19
CA VAL A 287 -6.48 -13.34 19.56
C VAL A 287 -6.34 -12.05 18.73
N VAL A 288 -6.17 -10.92 19.40
CA VAL A 288 -5.85 -9.63 18.76
C VAL A 288 -4.33 -9.50 18.65
N ARG A 289 -3.82 -9.19 17.48
CA ARG A 289 -2.38 -9.03 17.20
C ARG A 289 -2.12 -7.80 16.31
N GLY A 290 -0.83 -7.54 16.12
CA GLY A 290 -0.38 -6.41 15.30
C GLY A 290 -0.80 -5.06 15.91
N ASP A 291 -1.18 -4.14 15.07
CA ASP A 291 -1.48 -2.75 15.43
C ASP A 291 -2.95 -2.57 15.88
N ALA A 292 -3.43 -3.44 16.77
CA ALA A 292 -4.76 -3.36 17.35
C ALA A 292 -4.73 -3.67 18.85
N GLU A 293 -5.51 -2.93 19.62
CA GLU A 293 -5.69 -3.11 21.05
C GLU A 293 -7.15 -3.33 21.38
N ARG A 294 -7.43 -4.27 22.31
CA ARG A 294 -8.78 -4.40 22.88
C ARG A 294 -9.08 -3.25 23.82
N VAL A 295 -10.22 -2.64 23.60
CA VAL A 295 -10.78 -1.63 24.54
C VAL A 295 -12.00 -2.23 25.23
N PRO A 296 -12.13 -2.14 26.56
CA PRO A 296 -13.29 -2.64 27.27
C PRO A 296 -14.60 -2.04 26.70
N HIS A 297 -15.54 -2.91 26.34
CA HIS A 297 -16.87 -2.51 25.88
C HIS A 297 -17.92 -3.55 26.35
N PRO A 298 -19.11 -3.10 26.81
CA PRO A 298 -20.07 -3.99 27.49
C PRO A 298 -20.76 -4.99 26.57
N THR A 299 -20.83 -4.73 25.25
CA THR A 299 -21.68 -5.51 24.35
C THR A 299 -20.99 -6.04 23.09
N CYS A 300 -19.74 -5.68 22.83
CA CYS A 300 -19.03 -6.08 21.60
C CYS A 300 -17.51 -6.12 21.83
N LEU A 301 -16.79 -6.74 20.90
CA LEU A 301 -15.35 -6.57 20.81
C LEU A 301 -15.06 -5.20 20.22
N ARG A 302 -14.50 -4.31 21.02
CA ARG A 302 -14.00 -3.01 20.54
C ARG A 302 -12.50 -3.07 20.36
N LEU A 303 -12.05 -2.64 19.19
CA LEU A 303 -10.65 -2.50 18.83
C LEU A 303 -10.31 -1.04 18.63
N ARG A 304 -9.20 -0.60 19.24
CA ARG A 304 -8.50 0.62 18.86
C ARG A 304 -7.39 0.25 17.92
N ILE A 305 -7.36 0.86 16.75
CA ILE A 305 -6.30 0.64 15.76
C ILE A 305 -5.17 1.63 16.05
N THR A 306 -3.97 1.10 16.22
CA THR A 306 -2.77 1.86 16.60
C THR A 306 -1.74 2.00 15.49
N GLY A 307 -1.95 1.32 14.35
CA GLY A 307 -1.07 1.33 13.19
C GLY A 307 -1.69 0.67 11.96
N LEU A 308 -0.88 0.07 11.13
CA LEU A 308 -1.25 -0.32 9.75
C LEU A 308 -1.54 -1.82 9.58
N ASP A 309 -1.24 -2.63 10.59
CA ASP A 309 -1.38 -4.10 10.54
C ASP A 309 -2.23 -4.66 11.69
N PRO A 310 -3.50 -4.25 11.82
CA PRO A 310 -4.42 -4.77 12.83
C PRO A 310 -4.96 -6.14 12.45
N GLN A 311 -4.77 -7.13 13.31
CA GLN A 311 -5.08 -8.53 13.03
C GLN A 311 -5.96 -9.17 14.09
N LEU A 312 -6.94 -9.98 13.66
CA LEU A 312 -7.67 -10.94 14.49
C LEU A 312 -7.32 -12.36 14.04
N ILE A 313 -6.90 -13.19 14.98
CA ILE A 313 -6.65 -14.61 14.73
C ILE A 313 -7.78 -15.41 15.39
N LEU A 314 -8.54 -16.12 14.59
CA LEU A 314 -9.58 -17.03 15.09
C LEU A 314 -8.92 -18.29 15.67
N PRO A 315 -9.58 -18.99 16.61
CA PRO A 315 -9.08 -20.27 17.09
C PRO A 315 -9.02 -21.30 15.95
N ARG A 316 -8.21 -22.33 16.12
CA ARG A 316 -8.17 -23.45 15.18
C ARG A 316 -9.52 -24.15 15.16
N LEU A 317 -10.13 -24.21 13.99
CA LEU A 317 -11.40 -24.88 13.77
C LEU A 317 -11.14 -26.34 13.38
N GLU A 318 -11.79 -27.28 14.06
CA GLU A 318 -11.63 -28.73 13.87
C GLU A 318 -12.90 -29.35 13.28
N GLY A 319 -12.75 -30.54 12.69
CA GLY A 319 -13.89 -31.31 12.19
C GLY A 319 -14.49 -30.78 10.88
N ILE A 320 -13.76 -29.97 10.13
CA ILE A 320 -14.20 -29.43 8.83
C ILE A 320 -13.82 -30.44 7.74
N ALA A 321 -14.78 -30.86 6.94
CA ALA A 321 -14.52 -31.69 5.76
C ALA A 321 -13.75 -30.90 4.69
N ASP A 322 -12.83 -31.56 3.97
CA ASP A 322 -11.96 -30.91 2.99
C ASP A 322 -12.74 -30.27 1.80
N ASP A 323 -13.96 -30.71 1.55
CA ASP A 323 -14.86 -30.19 0.52
C ASP A 323 -15.90 -29.18 1.07
N ALA A 324 -15.85 -28.85 2.36
CA ALA A 324 -16.79 -27.91 2.96
C ALA A 324 -16.65 -26.51 2.36
N ARG A 325 -17.78 -25.88 2.10
CA ARG A 325 -17.83 -24.45 1.74
C ARG A 325 -17.80 -23.62 3.00
N LEU A 326 -16.76 -22.83 3.16
CA LEU A 326 -16.60 -21.95 4.31
C LEU A 326 -17.12 -20.54 4.02
N THR A 327 -17.83 -19.97 4.98
CA THR A 327 -18.24 -18.56 4.96
C THR A 327 -17.91 -17.91 6.29
N VAL A 328 -17.29 -16.74 6.25
CA VAL A 328 -17.03 -15.89 7.42
C VAL A 328 -18.03 -14.75 7.40
N ALA A 329 -18.84 -14.62 8.44
CA ALA A 329 -19.78 -13.52 8.64
C ALA A 329 -19.30 -12.64 9.79
N LEU A 330 -19.17 -11.36 9.54
CA LEU A 330 -18.75 -10.34 10.50
C LEU A 330 -19.85 -9.30 10.62
N ARG A 331 -20.35 -9.05 11.83
CA ARG A 331 -21.19 -7.89 12.08
C ARG A 331 -20.40 -6.84 12.82
N LEU A 332 -20.11 -5.75 12.15
CA LEU A 332 -19.24 -4.71 12.66
C LEU A 332 -19.73 -3.30 12.30
N ARG A 333 -19.19 -2.32 12.98
CA ARG A 333 -19.25 -0.93 12.58
C ARG A 333 -17.89 -0.28 12.77
N ILE A 334 -17.60 0.67 11.91
CA ILE A 334 -16.41 1.47 11.96
C ILE A 334 -16.82 2.83 12.49
N ALA A 335 -16.44 3.14 13.72
CA ALA A 335 -16.80 4.40 14.35
C ALA A 335 -15.93 5.53 13.78
N ARG A 336 -16.57 6.61 13.32
CA ARG A 336 -15.86 7.87 13.10
C ARG A 336 -15.34 8.35 14.44
N GLU A 337 -14.10 8.85 14.50
CA GLU A 337 -13.65 9.56 15.70
C GLU A 337 -14.64 10.67 16.00
N ALA A 338 -15.25 10.65 17.18
CA ALA A 338 -15.97 11.81 17.67
C ALA A 338 -14.94 12.94 17.71
N ALA A 339 -15.15 14.00 16.93
CA ALA A 339 -14.32 15.20 16.99
C ALA A 339 -14.09 15.50 18.47
N ALA A 340 -12.85 15.44 18.92
CA ALA A 340 -12.48 15.81 20.26
C ALA A 340 -12.92 17.27 20.41
N ASN A 341 -13.99 17.49 21.17
CA ASN A 341 -14.38 18.84 21.55
C ASN A 341 -13.21 19.42 22.32
N SER A 342 -12.47 20.30 21.65
CA SER A 342 -11.44 21.18 22.19
C SER A 342 -12.07 22.22 23.11
#